data_4c8da4e8f58fcc3ad9d557be69d82a22
#
_entry.id   4c8da4e8f58fcc3ad9d557be69d82a22
#
_cell.length_a   1.000
_cell.length_b   1.000
_cell.length_c   1.000
_cell.angle_alpha   90.00
_cell.angle_beta   90.00
_cell.angle_gamma   90.00
#
_symmetry.space_group_name_H-M   'P 1'
#
loop_
_entity.id
_entity.type
_entity.pdbx_description
1 polymer ?
#
loop_
_entity_poly.entity_id
_entity_poly.type
_entity_poly.pdbx_seq_one_letter_code
_entity_poly.pdbx_strand_id
1 'polypeptide(L)'
;MAGVFARYVWLNRLHYYAISYVAMLVYDAITTEWGLVSLVINFSNMMFIVTVALLVVRDKRLGKNKYEPVSALRLFNYCLIAALLCAIVGAIGSVSIDSLDFWPLLADWFSEQFSTGVLIVPCMLTLAIPGVLPRFKAEQIMPAIALIVSVIASVVIGGAGSLAFPLPALIWCAVRYTPQVTCLLTFVTGAVEIVLVANSVIDISVGSPFSIPEMFSARLGIATMAICPIMVSFSVAAINSLMKQVALRADFDFLTQVY
;
A
#
# COMPACT_ATOMS: atom_id res chain seq x y z
N MET A 1 -4.21 -2.51 -10.16
CA MET A 1 -3.56 -2.25 -11.47
C MET A 1 -2.17 -1.60 -11.32
N ALA A 2 -2.00 -0.47 -10.61
CA ALA A 2 -0.71 0.23 -10.49
C ALA A 2 0.48 -0.69 -10.14
N GLY A 3 0.31 -1.57 -9.15
CA GLY A 3 1.35 -2.54 -8.76
C GLY A 3 1.71 -3.56 -9.86
N VAL A 4 0.77 -3.96 -10.69
CA VAL A 4 1.01 -4.87 -11.82
C VAL A 4 1.85 -4.19 -12.89
N PHE A 5 1.49 -2.98 -13.30
CA PHE A 5 2.27 -2.17 -14.24
C PHE A 5 3.66 -1.83 -13.69
N ALA A 6 3.75 -1.50 -12.40
CA ALA A 6 5.01 -1.26 -11.72
C ALA A 6 5.90 -2.51 -11.64
N ARG A 7 5.30 -3.70 -11.54
CA ARG A 7 6.01 -4.98 -11.47
C ARG A 7 6.56 -5.42 -12.81
N TYR A 8 5.73 -5.41 -13.85
CA TYR A 8 6.04 -5.92 -15.17
C TYR A 8 6.34 -4.77 -16.14
N VAL A 9 7.63 -4.47 -16.33
CA VAL A 9 8.10 -3.34 -17.15
C VAL A 9 7.58 -3.42 -18.61
N TRP A 10 7.39 -4.61 -19.16
CA TRP A 10 6.89 -4.83 -20.51
C TRP A 10 5.44 -4.37 -20.71
N LEU A 11 4.64 -4.29 -19.63
CA LEU A 11 3.28 -3.73 -19.67
C LEU A 11 3.24 -2.20 -19.74
N ASN A 12 4.38 -1.50 -19.52
CA ASN A 12 4.44 -0.04 -19.58
C ASN A 12 4.47 0.47 -21.03
N ARG A 13 3.42 0.15 -21.79
CA ARG A 13 3.19 0.66 -23.16
C ARG A 13 1.79 1.26 -23.21
N LEU A 14 1.66 2.31 -24.02
CA LEU A 14 0.42 3.10 -24.11
C LEU A 14 -0.84 2.27 -24.37
N HIS A 15 -0.75 1.25 -25.22
CA HIS A 15 -1.90 0.41 -25.57
C HIS A 15 -2.42 -0.40 -24.36
N TYR A 16 -1.56 -0.87 -23.42
CA TYR A 16 -2.03 -1.57 -22.23
C TYR A 16 -2.74 -0.64 -21.24
N TYR A 17 -2.28 0.61 -21.13
CA TYR A 17 -2.99 1.63 -20.35
C TYR A 17 -4.34 1.96 -20.98
N ALA A 18 -4.40 2.12 -22.30
CA ALA A 18 -5.66 2.35 -23.00
C ALA A 18 -6.64 1.19 -22.83
N ILE A 19 -6.18 -0.06 -22.95
CA ILE A 19 -7.01 -1.26 -22.70
C ILE A 19 -7.52 -1.26 -21.25
N SER A 20 -6.65 -0.95 -20.28
CA SER A 20 -7.06 -0.90 -18.87
C SER A 20 -8.11 0.17 -18.61
N TYR A 21 -7.97 1.35 -19.23
CA TYR A 21 -8.97 2.42 -19.13
C TYR A 21 -10.31 2.01 -19.72
N VAL A 22 -10.30 1.45 -20.93
CA VAL A 22 -11.52 0.93 -21.57
C VAL A 22 -12.17 -0.17 -20.73
N ALA A 23 -11.39 -1.08 -20.15
CA ALA A 23 -11.92 -2.13 -19.28
C ALA A 23 -12.60 -1.56 -18.03
N MET A 24 -12.07 -0.48 -17.44
CA MET A 24 -12.70 0.21 -16.30
C MET A 24 -14.02 0.87 -16.73
N LEU A 25 -14.04 1.52 -17.89
CA LEU A 25 -15.27 2.11 -18.42
C LEU A 25 -16.35 1.06 -18.75
N VAL A 26 -15.96 -0.09 -19.32
CA VAL A 26 -16.88 -1.21 -19.59
C VAL A 26 -17.44 -1.79 -18.28
N TYR A 27 -16.60 -1.91 -17.25
CA TYR A 27 -17.03 -2.36 -15.94
C TYR A 27 -18.11 -1.43 -15.36
N ASP A 28 -17.86 -0.12 -15.37
CA ASP A 28 -18.83 0.87 -14.90
C ASP A 28 -20.13 0.83 -15.72
N ALA A 29 -20.04 0.71 -17.02
CA ALA A 29 -21.22 0.62 -17.89
C ALA A 29 -22.11 -0.61 -17.60
N ILE A 30 -21.53 -1.67 -17.02
CA ILE A 30 -22.28 -2.90 -16.67
C ILE A 30 -22.82 -2.85 -15.25
N THR A 31 -22.09 -2.20 -14.30
CA THR A 31 -22.35 -2.29 -12.86
C THR A 31 -22.98 -1.04 -12.26
N THR A 32 -22.80 0.11 -12.89
CA THR A 32 -23.24 1.42 -12.41
C THR A 32 -23.97 2.20 -13.51
N GLU A 33 -24.55 3.35 -13.16
CA GLU A 33 -25.10 4.24 -14.16
C GLU A 33 -23.98 4.89 -14.99
N TRP A 34 -24.07 4.71 -16.31
CA TRP A 34 -23.13 5.28 -17.26
C TRP A 34 -23.31 6.79 -17.37
N GLY A 35 -22.22 7.55 -17.23
CA GLY A 35 -22.26 9.00 -17.34
C GLY A 35 -20.88 9.66 -17.49
N LEU A 36 -20.86 10.98 -17.63
CA LEU A 36 -19.62 11.78 -17.67
C LEU A 36 -18.78 11.60 -16.40
N VAL A 37 -19.45 11.37 -15.27
CA VAL A 37 -18.81 11.11 -13.98
C VAL A 37 -17.89 9.89 -14.07
N SER A 38 -18.35 8.77 -14.66
CA SER A 38 -17.52 7.56 -14.85
C SER A 38 -16.26 7.82 -15.67
N LEU A 39 -16.34 8.67 -16.69
CA LEU A 39 -15.15 9.05 -17.47
C LEU A 39 -14.12 9.79 -16.63
N VAL A 40 -14.55 10.75 -15.81
CA VAL A 40 -13.67 11.54 -14.94
C VAL A 40 -13.06 10.66 -13.84
N ILE A 41 -13.86 9.84 -13.18
CA ILE A 41 -13.43 8.93 -12.14
C ILE A 41 -12.34 7.99 -12.67
N ASN A 42 -12.60 7.32 -13.78
CA ASN A 42 -11.66 6.37 -14.37
C ASN A 42 -10.40 7.06 -14.91
N PHE A 43 -10.52 8.27 -15.47
CA PHE A 43 -9.36 9.04 -15.89
C PHE A 43 -8.48 9.43 -14.70
N SER A 44 -9.08 9.88 -13.59
CA SER A 44 -8.39 10.18 -12.35
C SER A 44 -7.67 8.95 -11.79
N ASN A 45 -8.34 7.79 -11.75
CA ASN A 45 -7.73 6.52 -11.35
C ASN A 45 -6.56 6.12 -12.25
N MET A 46 -6.67 6.35 -13.58
CA MET A 46 -5.57 6.11 -14.51
C MET A 46 -4.37 7.01 -14.26
N MET A 47 -4.57 8.27 -13.86
CA MET A 47 -3.48 9.17 -13.46
C MET A 47 -2.67 8.58 -12.31
N PHE A 48 -3.33 8.02 -11.28
CA PHE A 48 -2.65 7.33 -10.20
C PHE A 48 -1.85 6.12 -10.70
N ILE A 49 -2.49 5.25 -11.50
CA ILE A 49 -1.88 4.03 -12.03
C ILE A 49 -0.62 4.36 -12.86
N VAL A 50 -0.74 5.30 -13.79
CA VAL A 50 0.36 5.70 -14.68
C VAL A 50 1.49 6.33 -13.88
N THR A 51 1.19 7.24 -12.96
CA THR A 51 2.20 7.95 -12.17
C THR A 51 3.03 6.99 -11.33
N VAL A 52 2.39 6.10 -10.56
CA VAL A 52 3.10 5.10 -9.74
C VAL A 52 3.92 4.17 -10.62
N ALA A 53 3.33 3.66 -11.70
CA ALA A 53 4.00 2.71 -12.59
C ALA A 53 5.25 3.32 -13.22
N LEU A 54 5.16 4.53 -13.77
CA LEU A 54 6.29 5.21 -14.42
C LEU A 54 7.42 5.52 -13.43
N LEU A 55 7.10 6.02 -12.24
CA LEU A 55 8.10 6.34 -11.22
C LEU A 55 8.84 5.09 -10.73
N VAL A 56 8.12 3.99 -10.48
CA VAL A 56 8.74 2.71 -10.07
C VAL A 56 9.56 2.11 -11.22
N VAL A 57 9.08 2.14 -12.45
CA VAL A 57 9.84 1.63 -13.62
C VAL A 57 11.09 2.46 -13.87
N ARG A 58 11.01 3.78 -13.70
CA ARG A 58 12.19 4.66 -13.75
C ARG A 58 13.27 4.22 -12.76
N ASP A 59 12.90 3.96 -11.50
CA ASP A 59 13.85 3.50 -10.49
C ASP A 59 14.49 2.14 -10.85
N LYS A 60 13.69 1.22 -11.38
CA LYS A 60 14.21 -0.06 -11.88
C LYS A 60 15.22 0.11 -13.02
N ARG A 61 14.95 1.01 -13.96
CA ARG A 61 15.88 1.31 -15.07
C ARG A 61 17.18 1.96 -14.59
N LEU A 62 17.13 2.69 -13.49
CA LEU A 62 18.31 3.30 -12.87
C LEU A 62 19.10 2.31 -12.00
N GLY A 63 18.76 1.02 -11.99
CA GLY A 63 19.46 -0.03 -11.25
C GLY A 63 19.33 0.09 -9.73
N LYS A 64 18.34 0.83 -9.21
CA LYS A 64 18.14 1.00 -7.78
C LYS A 64 17.66 -0.31 -7.14
N ASN A 65 18.31 -0.69 -6.04
CA ASN A 65 18.08 -1.97 -5.38
C ASN A 65 16.65 -2.01 -4.77
N LYS A 66 15.95 -3.13 -4.98
CA LYS A 66 14.56 -3.32 -4.56
C LYS A 66 14.38 -3.38 -3.04
N TYR A 67 15.39 -3.87 -2.32
CA TYR A 67 15.32 -4.13 -0.87
C TYR A 67 16.09 -3.09 -0.03
N GLU A 68 16.43 -1.94 -0.59
CA GLU A 68 16.96 -0.85 0.21
C GLU A 68 15.84 -0.22 1.05
N PRO A 69 16.09 0.13 2.33
CA PRO A 69 15.10 0.84 3.17
C PRO A 69 14.59 2.13 2.50
N VAL A 70 15.49 2.84 1.81
CA VAL A 70 15.16 4.05 1.03
C VAL A 70 14.19 3.74 -0.13
N SER A 71 14.15 2.50 -0.63
CA SER A 71 13.22 2.15 -1.72
C SER A 71 11.76 2.10 -1.25
N ALA A 72 11.51 1.68 0.00
CA ALA A 72 10.18 1.74 0.60
C ALA A 72 9.72 3.20 0.74
N LEU A 73 10.56 4.07 1.28
CA LEU A 73 10.24 5.49 1.42
C LEU A 73 9.96 6.17 0.07
N ARG A 74 10.76 5.85 -0.96
CA ARG A 74 10.50 6.34 -2.33
C ARG A 74 9.15 5.88 -2.84
N LEU A 75 8.77 4.63 -2.58
CA LEU A 75 7.49 4.09 -3.00
C LEU A 75 6.32 4.84 -2.35
N PHE A 76 6.41 5.15 -1.05
CA PHE A 76 5.41 5.97 -0.37
C PHE A 76 5.31 7.37 -0.96
N ASN A 77 6.45 8.01 -1.25
CA ASN A 77 6.45 9.31 -1.92
C ASN A 77 5.82 9.24 -3.32
N TYR A 78 6.01 8.14 -4.05
CA TYR A 78 5.36 7.95 -5.35
C TYR A 78 3.85 7.78 -5.20
N CYS A 79 3.40 7.03 -4.20
CA CYS A 79 1.98 6.91 -3.87
C CYS A 79 1.39 8.27 -3.44
N LEU A 80 2.13 9.07 -2.66
CA LEU A 80 1.72 10.40 -2.23
C LEU A 80 1.52 11.34 -3.42
N ILE A 81 2.53 11.44 -4.29
CA ILE A 81 2.47 12.30 -5.49
C ILE A 81 1.33 11.84 -6.41
N ALA A 82 1.20 10.54 -6.65
CA ALA A 82 0.17 10.00 -7.50
C ALA A 82 -1.23 10.22 -6.94
N ALA A 83 -1.42 10.07 -5.62
CA ALA A 83 -2.68 10.33 -4.95
C ALA A 83 -3.07 11.80 -5.00
N LEU A 84 -2.11 12.72 -4.82
CA LEU A 84 -2.37 14.16 -4.96
C LEU A 84 -2.80 14.53 -6.38
N LEU A 85 -2.10 14.03 -7.40
CA LEU A 85 -2.47 14.30 -8.80
C LEU A 85 -3.84 13.73 -9.13
N CYS A 86 -4.11 12.50 -8.71
CA CYS A 86 -5.41 11.85 -8.87
C CYS A 86 -6.52 12.64 -8.17
N ALA A 87 -6.32 13.03 -6.91
CA ALA A 87 -7.31 13.75 -6.12
C ALA A 87 -7.65 15.12 -6.72
N ILE A 88 -6.66 15.86 -7.20
CA ILE A 88 -6.89 17.17 -7.84
C ILE A 88 -7.76 17.00 -9.11
N VAL A 89 -7.41 16.03 -9.97
CA VAL A 89 -8.16 15.78 -11.20
C VAL A 89 -9.57 15.27 -10.90
N GLY A 90 -9.71 14.32 -9.96
CA GLY A 90 -10.98 13.77 -9.54
C GLY A 90 -11.90 14.83 -8.92
N ALA A 91 -11.37 15.64 -7.98
CA ALA A 91 -12.15 16.69 -7.32
C ALA A 91 -12.60 17.77 -8.30
N ILE A 92 -11.72 18.28 -9.18
CA ILE A 92 -12.08 19.28 -10.20
C ILE A 92 -13.17 18.73 -11.12
N GLY A 93 -13.03 17.48 -11.57
CA GLY A 93 -14.00 16.86 -12.46
C GLY A 93 -15.37 16.67 -11.79
N SER A 94 -15.39 16.17 -10.54
CA SER A 94 -16.65 15.96 -9.82
C SER A 94 -17.36 17.28 -9.46
N VAL A 95 -16.61 18.31 -9.03
CA VAL A 95 -17.19 19.65 -8.79
C VAL A 95 -17.83 20.22 -10.04
N SER A 96 -17.18 20.03 -11.21
CA SER A 96 -17.67 20.55 -12.48
C SER A 96 -18.97 19.89 -12.96
N ILE A 97 -19.24 18.66 -12.50
CA ILE A 97 -20.41 17.87 -12.92
C ILE A 97 -21.54 17.97 -11.88
N ASP A 98 -21.22 17.78 -10.59
CA ASP A 98 -22.20 17.56 -9.53
C ASP A 98 -22.37 18.77 -8.58
N SER A 99 -21.66 19.89 -8.81
CA SER A 99 -21.69 21.11 -7.99
C SER A 99 -21.41 20.86 -6.48
N LEU A 100 -20.56 19.88 -6.18
CA LEU A 100 -20.15 19.51 -4.82
C LEU A 100 -19.01 20.39 -4.31
N ASP A 101 -18.79 20.43 -2.99
CA ASP A 101 -17.69 21.18 -2.40
C ASP A 101 -16.33 20.56 -2.71
N PHE A 102 -15.40 21.39 -3.20
CA PHE A 102 -14.07 20.95 -3.64
C PHE A 102 -13.23 20.31 -2.53
N TRP A 103 -13.16 20.91 -1.36
CA TRP A 103 -12.26 20.46 -0.29
C TRP A 103 -12.60 19.10 0.31
N PRO A 104 -13.84 18.79 0.64
CA PRO A 104 -14.23 17.45 1.07
C PRO A 104 -13.96 16.38 0.01
N LEU A 105 -14.24 16.67 -1.26
CA LEU A 105 -13.97 15.75 -2.36
C LEU A 105 -12.48 15.50 -2.54
N LEU A 106 -11.66 16.57 -2.52
CA LEU A 106 -10.21 16.44 -2.62
C LEU A 106 -9.66 15.55 -1.50
N ALA A 107 -10.16 15.76 -0.28
CA ALA A 107 -9.76 14.97 0.89
C ALA A 107 -10.15 13.50 0.73
N ASP A 108 -11.37 13.21 0.30
CA ASP A 108 -11.85 11.84 0.10
C ASP A 108 -11.07 11.11 -0.98
N TRP A 109 -10.94 11.70 -2.17
CA TRP A 109 -10.13 11.17 -3.27
C TRP A 109 -8.68 10.91 -2.86
N PHE A 110 -8.06 11.88 -2.18
CA PHE A 110 -6.68 11.75 -1.73
C PHE A 110 -6.49 10.59 -0.76
N SER A 111 -7.34 10.53 0.28
CA SER A 111 -7.22 9.49 1.30
C SER A 111 -7.46 8.09 0.74
N GLU A 112 -8.42 7.94 -0.16
CA GLU A 112 -8.72 6.67 -0.81
C GLU A 112 -7.55 6.20 -1.68
N GLN A 113 -7.05 7.04 -2.56
CA GLN A 113 -5.95 6.67 -3.45
C GLN A 113 -4.64 6.46 -2.70
N PHE A 114 -4.36 7.29 -1.70
CA PHE A 114 -3.14 7.16 -0.91
C PHE A 114 -3.15 5.88 -0.07
N SER A 115 -4.23 5.60 0.66
CA SER A 115 -4.33 4.39 1.48
C SER A 115 -4.30 3.12 0.63
N THR A 116 -5.04 3.09 -0.47
CA THR A 116 -5.03 1.98 -1.43
C THR A 116 -3.63 1.78 -2.02
N GLY A 117 -2.96 2.87 -2.39
CA GLY A 117 -1.60 2.83 -2.93
C GLY A 117 -0.60 2.26 -1.93
N VAL A 118 -0.57 2.78 -0.71
CA VAL A 118 0.34 2.36 0.36
C VAL A 118 0.14 0.89 0.75
N LEU A 119 -1.10 0.42 0.78
CA LEU A 119 -1.42 -0.96 1.17
C LEU A 119 -1.17 -1.96 0.03
N ILE A 120 -1.63 -1.66 -1.20
CA ILE A 120 -1.61 -2.63 -2.30
C ILE A 120 -0.29 -2.64 -3.07
N VAL A 121 0.32 -1.47 -3.34
CA VAL A 121 1.48 -1.43 -4.24
C VAL A 121 2.69 -2.19 -3.67
N PRO A 122 3.08 -2.04 -2.38
CA PRO A 122 4.16 -2.84 -1.79
C PRO A 122 3.85 -4.34 -1.82
N CYS A 123 2.59 -4.71 -1.52
CA CYS A 123 2.14 -6.10 -1.56
C CYS A 123 2.35 -6.69 -2.97
N MET A 124 1.87 -6.01 -4.02
CA MET A 124 2.02 -6.46 -5.41
C MET A 124 3.47 -6.52 -5.90
N LEU A 125 4.33 -5.60 -5.45
CA LEU A 125 5.74 -5.59 -5.81
C LEU A 125 6.53 -6.70 -5.13
N THR A 126 6.13 -7.11 -3.92
CA THR A 126 6.82 -8.15 -3.14
C THR A 126 6.30 -9.56 -3.41
N LEU A 127 5.09 -9.73 -3.97
CA LEU A 127 4.52 -11.03 -4.29
C LEU A 127 5.53 -11.88 -5.08
N ALA A 128 5.92 -13.04 -4.55
CA ALA A 128 6.70 -14.02 -5.30
C ALA A 128 5.78 -14.79 -6.25
N ILE A 129 6.34 -15.24 -7.38
CA ILE A 129 5.64 -16.16 -8.30
C ILE A 129 5.36 -17.47 -7.54
N PRO A 130 4.16 -18.09 -7.69
CA PRO A 130 3.77 -19.27 -6.93
C PRO A 130 4.78 -20.43 -7.09
N GLY A 131 5.29 -20.95 -5.99
CA GLY A 131 6.18 -22.12 -5.99
C GLY A 131 6.80 -22.42 -4.64
N VAL A 132 6.97 -21.45 -3.79
CA VAL A 132 7.55 -21.65 -2.45
C VAL A 132 6.70 -20.91 -1.43
N LEU A 133 5.63 -21.53 -0.97
CA LEU A 133 5.01 -21.11 0.28
C LEU A 133 6.06 -21.30 1.39
N PRO A 134 6.40 -20.23 2.15
CA PRO A 134 7.33 -20.35 3.24
C PRO A 134 6.78 -21.38 4.23
N ARG A 135 7.59 -22.43 4.54
CA ARG A 135 7.26 -23.36 5.61
C ARG A 135 7.27 -22.60 6.92
N PHE A 136 6.10 -22.37 7.49
CA PHE A 136 5.96 -21.75 8.80
C PHE A 136 6.48 -22.72 9.87
N LYS A 137 7.50 -22.30 10.61
CA LYS A 137 7.91 -23.00 11.85
C LYS A 137 6.92 -22.61 12.97
N ALA A 138 6.67 -23.52 13.91
CA ALA A 138 5.75 -23.27 15.03
C ALA A 138 6.08 -21.98 15.80
N GLU A 139 7.37 -21.65 15.95
CA GLU A 139 7.84 -20.41 16.57
C GLU A 139 7.46 -19.12 15.83
N GLN A 140 7.06 -19.24 14.57
CA GLN A 140 6.63 -18.12 13.73
C GLN A 140 5.13 -17.84 13.82
N ILE A 141 4.36 -18.63 14.54
CA ILE A 141 2.91 -18.47 14.66
C ILE A 141 2.56 -17.34 15.66
N MET A 142 3.39 -17.14 16.70
CA MET A 142 3.11 -16.16 17.76
C MET A 142 2.88 -14.73 17.28
N PRO A 143 3.67 -14.15 16.36
CA PRO A 143 3.39 -12.80 15.84
C PRO A 143 2.04 -12.70 15.12
N ALA A 144 1.64 -13.75 14.39
CA ALA A 144 0.35 -13.79 13.70
C ALA A 144 -0.82 -13.88 14.70
N ILE A 145 -0.69 -14.67 15.77
CA ILE A 145 -1.69 -14.71 16.85
C ILE A 145 -1.79 -13.35 17.53
N ALA A 146 -0.66 -12.71 17.86
CA ALA A 146 -0.64 -11.37 18.43
C ALA A 146 -1.35 -10.35 17.55
N LEU A 147 -1.18 -10.45 16.22
CA LEU A 147 -1.86 -9.60 15.26
C LEU A 147 -3.38 -9.81 15.29
N ILE A 148 -3.84 -11.06 15.29
CA ILE A 148 -5.28 -11.38 15.37
C ILE A 148 -5.87 -10.85 16.68
N VAL A 149 -5.20 -11.09 17.81
CA VAL A 149 -5.64 -10.61 19.12
C VAL A 149 -5.70 -9.07 19.15
N SER A 150 -4.73 -8.38 18.55
CA SER A 150 -4.71 -6.92 18.51
C SER A 150 -5.83 -6.32 17.64
N VAL A 151 -6.19 -6.98 16.53
CA VAL A 151 -7.35 -6.58 15.70
C VAL A 151 -8.65 -6.82 16.46
N ILE A 152 -8.78 -7.94 17.17
CA ILE A 152 -9.96 -8.18 18.03
C ILE A 152 -10.03 -7.12 19.13
N ALA A 153 -8.91 -6.79 19.77
CA ALA A 153 -8.85 -5.75 20.78
C ALA A 153 -9.28 -4.37 20.23
N SER A 154 -8.89 -4.03 18.98
CA SER A 154 -9.30 -2.79 18.36
C SER A 154 -10.83 -2.69 18.20
N VAL A 155 -11.48 -3.80 17.87
CA VAL A 155 -12.93 -3.88 17.74
C VAL A 155 -13.63 -3.80 19.11
N VAL A 156 -13.11 -4.52 20.11
CA VAL A 156 -13.75 -4.60 21.45
C VAL A 156 -13.63 -3.29 22.23
N ILE A 157 -12.47 -2.61 22.12
CA ILE A 157 -12.19 -1.40 22.88
C ILE A 157 -12.75 -0.16 22.15
N GLY A 158 -12.64 -0.13 20.82
CA GLY A 158 -13.12 1.00 20.00
C GLY A 158 -12.35 2.29 20.23
N GLY A 159 -12.87 3.38 19.65
CA GLY A 159 -12.31 4.73 19.76
C GLY A 159 -11.20 5.02 18.76
N ALA A 160 -10.83 6.30 18.60
CA ALA A 160 -9.86 6.75 17.61
C ALA A 160 -8.45 6.11 17.73
N GLY A 161 -8.05 5.75 18.96
CA GLY A 161 -6.76 5.09 19.23
C GLY A 161 -6.73 3.61 18.87
N SER A 162 -7.89 2.97 18.69
CA SER A 162 -7.98 1.52 18.46
C SER A 162 -7.32 1.08 17.15
N LEU A 163 -7.33 1.93 16.13
CA LEU A 163 -6.65 1.68 14.86
C LEU A 163 -5.13 1.50 15.00
N ALA A 164 -4.53 1.95 16.11
CA ALA A 164 -3.10 1.78 16.38
C ALA A 164 -2.75 0.43 17.03
N PHE A 165 -3.72 -0.33 17.54
CA PHE A 165 -3.46 -1.56 18.28
C PHE A 165 -2.75 -2.65 17.47
N PRO A 166 -3.02 -2.85 16.16
CA PRO A 166 -2.27 -3.83 15.37
C PRO A 166 -0.82 -3.46 15.09
N LEU A 167 -0.43 -2.18 15.24
CA LEU A 167 0.89 -1.70 14.86
C LEU A 167 2.06 -2.44 15.55
N PRO A 168 2.08 -2.65 16.89
CA PRO A 168 3.15 -3.40 17.54
C PRO A 168 3.26 -4.84 17.04
N ALA A 169 2.12 -5.51 16.80
CA ALA A 169 2.09 -6.86 16.28
C ALA A 169 2.56 -6.92 14.81
N LEU A 170 2.21 -5.94 13.98
CA LEU A 170 2.70 -5.81 12.61
C LEU A 170 4.21 -5.57 12.57
N ILE A 171 4.76 -4.76 13.48
CA ILE A 171 6.22 -4.58 13.62
C ILE A 171 6.89 -5.89 14.03
N TRP A 172 6.31 -6.64 14.94
CA TRP A 172 6.81 -7.96 15.31
C TRP A 172 6.79 -8.92 14.11
N CYS A 173 5.71 -8.95 13.34
CA CYS A 173 5.64 -9.67 12.07
C CYS A 173 6.74 -9.22 11.09
N ALA A 174 7.00 -7.91 10.98
CA ALA A 174 8.00 -7.34 10.08
C ALA A 174 9.43 -7.79 10.40
N VAL A 175 9.74 -8.01 11.68
CA VAL A 175 11.05 -8.53 12.14
C VAL A 175 11.17 -10.04 11.91
N ARG A 176 10.08 -10.79 11.98
CA ARG A 176 10.10 -12.26 11.94
C ARG A 176 9.81 -12.85 10.56
N TYR A 177 9.03 -12.17 9.74
CA TYR A 177 8.61 -12.67 8.45
C TYR A 177 9.36 -12.01 7.28
N THR A 178 9.19 -12.59 6.12
CA THR A 178 9.71 -12.00 4.88
C THR A 178 8.91 -10.73 4.50
N PRO A 179 9.51 -9.79 3.73
CA PRO A 179 8.79 -8.59 3.28
C PRO A 179 7.47 -8.89 2.56
N GLN A 180 7.42 -10.00 1.82
CA GLN A 180 6.20 -10.45 1.14
C GLN A 180 5.06 -10.73 2.13
N VAL A 181 5.33 -11.54 3.17
CA VAL A 181 4.33 -11.91 4.17
C VAL A 181 3.92 -10.69 4.99
N THR A 182 4.88 -9.85 5.37
CA THR A 182 4.61 -8.62 6.12
C THR A 182 3.72 -7.66 5.31
N CYS A 183 4.03 -7.40 4.05
CA CYS A 183 3.20 -6.54 3.20
C CYS A 183 1.78 -7.10 3.04
N LEU A 184 1.64 -8.44 2.89
CA LEU A 184 0.33 -9.08 2.81
C LEU A 184 -0.47 -8.93 4.11
N LEU A 185 0.17 -9.18 5.26
CA LEU A 185 -0.48 -9.02 6.57
C LEU A 185 -0.88 -7.56 6.82
N THR A 186 0.00 -6.61 6.48
CA THR A 186 -0.30 -5.18 6.61
C THR A 186 -1.46 -4.77 5.70
N PHE A 187 -1.49 -5.28 4.46
CA PHE A 187 -2.61 -5.04 3.54
C PHE A 187 -3.92 -5.61 4.08
N VAL A 188 -3.93 -6.87 4.53
CA VAL A 188 -5.14 -7.51 5.06
C VAL A 188 -5.64 -6.78 6.30
N THR A 189 -4.74 -6.44 7.24
CA THR A 189 -5.09 -5.72 8.46
C THR A 189 -5.68 -4.35 8.13
N GLY A 190 -5.01 -3.55 7.30
CA GLY A 190 -5.51 -2.23 6.92
C GLY A 190 -6.84 -2.29 6.15
N ALA A 191 -7.02 -3.27 5.27
CA ALA A 191 -8.30 -3.47 4.56
C ALA A 191 -9.43 -3.85 5.54
N VAL A 192 -9.16 -4.74 6.50
CA VAL A 192 -10.13 -5.11 7.55
C VAL A 192 -10.51 -3.90 8.39
N GLU A 193 -9.54 -3.10 8.84
CA GLU A 193 -9.81 -1.89 9.62
C GLU A 193 -10.64 -0.87 8.85
N ILE A 194 -10.33 -0.62 7.56
CA ILE A 194 -11.13 0.27 6.70
C ILE A 194 -12.59 -0.23 6.61
N VAL A 195 -12.79 -1.54 6.43
CA VAL A 195 -14.13 -2.14 6.37
C VAL A 195 -14.86 -2.04 7.70
N LEU A 196 -14.17 -2.26 8.83
CA LEU A 196 -14.76 -2.14 10.16
C LEU A 196 -15.19 -0.71 10.48
N VAL A 197 -14.41 0.30 10.10
CA VAL A 197 -14.78 1.70 10.24
C VAL A 197 -15.94 2.05 9.30
N ALA A 198 -15.88 1.62 8.03
CA ALA A 198 -16.94 1.88 7.05
C ALA A 198 -18.31 1.31 7.46
N ASN A 199 -18.31 0.19 8.20
CA ASN A 199 -19.52 -0.42 8.73
C ASN A 199 -19.87 0.05 10.16
N SER A 200 -19.21 1.11 10.66
CA SER A 200 -19.41 1.66 12.02
C SER A 200 -19.23 0.62 13.15
N VAL A 201 -18.44 -0.44 12.90
CA VAL A 201 -18.07 -1.43 13.93
C VAL A 201 -17.02 -0.84 14.87
N ILE A 202 -16.09 -0.04 14.31
CA ILE A 202 -15.16 0.77 15.09
C ILE A 202 -15.61 2.22 14.94
N ASP A 203 -16.10 2.78 16.04
CA ASP A 203 -16.47 4.19 16.11
C ASP A 203 -15.22 5.03 16.38
N ILE A 204 -14.88 5.91 15.44
CA ILE A 204 -13.76 6.85 15.53
C ILE A 204 -14.25 8.31 15.63
N SER A 205 -15.56 8.52 15.78
CA SER A 205 -16.17 9.84 15.83
C SER A 205 -15.65 10.63 17.04
N VAL A 206 -14.63 11.42 16.79
CA VAL A 206 -14.19 12.51 17.66
C VAL A 206 -14.72 13.78 17.00
N GLY A 207 -15.59 14.52 17.70
CA GLY A 207 -16.15 15.79 17.21
C GLY A 207 -15.03 16.71 16.69
N SER A 208 -14.72 16.60 15.42
CA SER A 208 -13.73 17.47 14.76
C SER A 208 -14.38 18.83 14.53
N PRO A 209 -13.70 19.95 14.87
CA PRO A 209 -14.15 21.28 14.53
C PRO A 209 -14.17 21.54 13.01
N PHE A 210 -13.56 20.65 12.23
CA PHE A 210 -13.56 20.68 10.77
C PHE A 210 -14.54 19.63 10.25
N SER A 211 -15.35 20.00 9.26
CA SER A 211 -16.27 19.08 8.55
C SER A 211 -15.52 18.10 7.64
N ILE A 212 -14.54 17.36 8.20
CA ILE A 212 -13.77 16.37 7.45
C ILE A 212 -14.47 15.01 7.64
N PRO A 213 -14.73 14.26 6.57
CA PRO A 213 -15.32 12.92 6.65
C PRO A 213 -14.49 11.99 7.55
N GLU A 214 -15.15 11.23 8.42
CA GLU A 214 -14.47 10.26 9.31
C GLU A 214 -13.62 9.27 8.53
N MET A 215 -14.12 8.80 7.40
CA MET A 215 -13.40 7.89 6.50
C MET A 215 -12.06 8.45 5.99
N PHE A 216 -11.97 9.76 5.77
CA PHE A 216 -10.70 10.41 5.42
C PHE A 216 -9.66 10.21 6.52
N SER A 217 -10.04 10.51 7.76
CA SER A 217 -9.15 10.35 8.92
C SER A 217 -8.73 8.89 9.13
N ALA A 218 -9.68 7.95 9.04
CA ALA A 218 -9.41 6.52 9.14
C ALA A 218 -8.43 6.03 8.07
N ARG A 219 -8.69 6.33 6.81
CA ARG A 219 -7.85 5.92 5.68
C ARG A 219 -6.44 6.45 5.80
N LEU A 220 -6.26 7.73 6.18
CA LEU A 220 -4.94 8.32 6.40
C LEU A 220 -4.23 7.72 7.61
N GLY A 221 -4.94 7.52 8.72
CA GLY A 221 -4.39 6.87 9.92
C GLY A 221 -3.85 5.47 9.60
N ILE A 222 -4.65 4.64 8.95
CA ILE A 222 -4.28 3.28 8.55
C ILE A 222 -3.10 3.30 7.55
N ALA A 223 -3.14 4.19 6.55
CA ALA A 223 -2.07 4.31 5.57
C ALA A 223 -0.73 4.70 6.23
N THR A 224 -0.74 5.70 7.12
CA THR A 224 0.48 6.14 7.82
C THR A 224 1.03 5.07 8.75
N MET A 225 0.16 4.32 9.46
CA MET A 225 0.58 3.19 10.28
C MET A 225 1.16 2.05 9.47
N ALA A 226 0.64 1.77 8.29
CA ALA A 226 1.16 0.73 7.40
C ALA A 226 2.60 0.98 6.92
N ILE A 227 3.04 2.23 6.87
CA ILE A 227 4.40 2.62 6.45
C ILE A 227 5.46 1.99 7.37
N CYS A 228 5.24 2.03 8.68
CA CYS A 228 6.22 1.57 9.66
C CYS A 228 6.59 0.07 9.53
N PRO A 229 5.66 -0.89 9.58
CA PRO A 229 5.99 -2.32 9.44
C PRO A 229 6.59 -2.65 8.08
N ILE A 230 6.15 -1.98 7.01
CA ILE A 230 6.72 -2.18 5.69
C ILE A 230 8.19 -1.72 5.66
N MET A 231 8.50 -0.53 6.16
CA MET A 231 9.88 -0.03 6.24
C MET A 231 10.77 -0.92 7.11
N VAL A 232 10.30 -1.35 8.28
CA VAL A 232 11.02 -2.28 9.17
C VAL A 232 11.34 -3.58 8.44
N SER A 233 10.37 -4.17 7.74
CA SER A 233 10.57 -5.42 7.02
C SER A 233 11.59 -5.31 5.89
N PHE A 234 11.58 -4.23 5.12
CA PHE A 234 12.59 -3.97 4.08
C PHE A 234 13.97 -3.74 4.70
N SER A 235 14.07 -3.04 5.83
CA SER A 235 15.32 -2.80 6.55
C SER A 235 15.91 -4.10 7.07
N VAL A 236 15.11 -4.96 7.70
CA VAL A 236 15.55 -6.28 8.18
C VAL A 236 16.01 -7.16 7.01
N ALA A 237 15.29 -7.15 5.89
CA ALA A 237 15.70 -7.91 4.70
C ALA A 237 17.04 -7.41 4.12
N ALA A 238 17.26 -6.09 4.09
CA ALA A 238 18.51 -5.50 3.65
C ALA A 238 19.68 -5.88 4.57
N ILE A 239 19.49 -5.77 5.90
CA ILE A 239 20.51 -6.15 6.90
C ILE A 239 20.86 -7.63 6.74
N ASN A 240 19.88 -8.52 6.64
CA ASN A 240 20.10 -9.96 6.46
C ASN A 240 20.84 -10.27 5.14
N SER A 241 20.57 -9.53 4.08
CA SER A 241 21.28 -9.64 2.80
C SER A 241 22.73 -9.23 2.92
N LEU A 242 23.01 -8.10 3.60
CA LEU A 242 24.38 -7.62 3.85
C LEU A 242 25.17 -8.60 4.75
N MET A 243 24.56 -9.11 5.81
CA MET A 243 25.20 -10.09 6.69
C MET A 243 25.62 -11.36 5.94
N LYS A 244 24.76 -11.85 5.02
CA LYS A 244 25.12 -13.00 4.17
C LYS A 244 26.30 -12.69 3.24
N GLN A 245 26.36 -11.48 2.66
CA GLN A 245 27.48 -11.08 1.80
C GLN A 245 28.79 -10.97 2.59
N VAL A 246 28.74 -10.42 3.80
CA VAL A 246 29.91 -10.32 4.68
C VAL A 246 30.40 -11.71 5.09
N ALA A 247 29.49 -12.61 5.48
CA ALA A 247 29.87 -13.99 5.83
C ALA A 247 30.54 -14.71 4.65
N LEU A 248 29.96 -14.61 3.45
CA LEU A 248 30.56 -15.20 2.25
C LEU A 248 31.97 -14.64 1.96
N ARG A 249 32.17 -13.33 2.12
CA ARG A 249 33.49 -12.71 1.91
C ARG A 249 34.48 -13.17 2.97
N ALA A 250 34.08 -13.29 4.21
CA ALA A 250 34.93 -13.78 5.29
C ALA A 250 35.38 -15.24 5.04
N ASP A 251 34.48 -16.10 4.54
CA ASP A 251 34.84 -17.48 4.17
C ASP A 251 35.83 -17.55 3.00
N PHE A 252 35.69 -16.66 2.01
CA PHE A 252 36.63 -16.59 0.88
C PHE A 252 38.00 -16.03 1.29
N ASP A 253 38.07 -14.99 2.12
CA ASP A 253 39.33 -14.42 2.61
C ASP A 253 40.11 -15.43 3.49
N PHE A 254 39.41 -16.30 4.21
CA PHE A 254 40.04 -17.35 5.00
C PHE A 254 40.67 -18.43 4.14
N LEU A 255 40.06 -18.74 2.98
CA LEU A 255 40.60 -19.69 2.00
C LEU A 255 41.80 -19.14 1.21
N THR A 256 41.88 -17.82 1.02
CA THR A 256 43.01 -17.18 0.31
C THR A 256 44.25 -16.92 1.20
N GLN A 257 44.13 -16.98 2.53
CA GLN A 257 45.24 -16.83 3.48
C GLN A 257 46.05 -18.13 3.67
N VAL A 258 45.66 -19.23 3.06
CA VAL A 258 46.32 -20.55 3.21
C VAL A 258 47.31 -20.85 2.07
N TYR A 259 47.60 -19.92 1.17
CA TYR A 259 48.59 -20.08 0.12
C TYR A 259 49.60 -18.94 0.09
#